data_4e0e6d6dc70efbb84bb9b4339ba590e9
#
_entry.id   4e0e6d6dc70efbb84bb9b4339ba590e9
#
_cell.length_a   1.000
_cell.length_b   1.000
_cell.length_c   1.000
_cell.angle_alpha   90.00
_cell.angle_beta   90.00
_cell.angle_gamma   90.00
#
_symmetry.space_group_name_H-M   'P 1'
#
loop_
_entity.id
_entity.type
_entity.pdbx_description
1 polymer ?
#
loop_
_entity_poly.entity_id
_entity_poly.type
_entity_poly.pdbx_seq_one_letter_code
_entity_poly.pdbx_strand_id
1 'polypeptide(L)'
;MIENKFISVEEHLAAAHRAFRFLSDTTIQQRAAFMYAVADRIEQLDDQLLITAHAETSLPLTRLQGEKARTIGQWRTYALAVEKGIYVDAKIDKADPEKGKSDLRKLNLGIGPVVIFGASNFPFAFSTAGGDTASAIGAGCPVLFKAHPAHLQTSRLMADVLTTVLDDFGWPLGIFRHVEGEGNEIGTYLVNHSSVKGVAFTGSFVGGKALFDLANRREEPIPVFAEMGSVNPIFVFPELLAQDAETLAKAYISSLTLGVGQFCTNPGLLITQRGEDFERFKNVLRHELSAVSPQPMLHGGILEHYEHNKHRLTVREDISPVAEGEIGTSQHQAQACVMETSARNFLNNPILSEEVFGPFGLLVQCDSMAEMLDVATQLRGQLTVTIAATIADAIGHSSIVEVLKDKCGRILFNGMPTGVEVVSAMQHGGPYPATTDARFTSVGPDAVKRFLKPLAFQNWPDQLLPEELQELNPLGITRMVDGVYQYI
;
A
#
# COMPACT_ATOMS: atom_id res chain seq x y z
N MET A 1 4.61 9.22 34.82
CA MET A 1 5.09 8.52 33.59
C MET A 1 4.26 8.85 32.36
N ILE A 2 2.95 8.97 32.41
CA ILE A 2 2.10 9.31 31.27
C ILE A 2 2.38 10.73 30.74
N GLU A 3 2.52 11.73 31.62
CA GLU A 3 2.81 13.12 31.24
C GLU A 3 4.13 13.28 30.46
N ASN A 4 5.21 12.60 30.85
CA ASN A 4 6.50 12.70 30.15
C ASN A 4 6.47 12.11 28.73
N LYS A 5 5.59 11.13 28.45
CA LYS A 5 5.47 10.49 27.16
C LYS A 5 4.89 11.44 26.08
N PHE A 6 3.93 12.26 26.48
CA PHE A 6 3.33 13.25 25.57
C PHE A 6 4.18 14.51 25.38
N ILE A 7 5.02 14.88 26.36
CA ILE A 7 5.95 16.02 26.22
C ILE A 7 6.90 15.80 25.05
N SER A 8 7.49 14.61 24.91
CA SER A 8 8.37 14.31 23.78
C SER A 8 7.64 14.31 22.42
N VAL A 9 6.36 13.89 22.39
CA VAL A 9 5.55 13.91 21.18
C VAL A 9 5.22 15.34 20.78
N GLU A 10 4.93 16.25 21.72
CA GLU A 10 4.73 17.67 21.45
C GLU A 10 5.98 18.33 20.87
N GLU A 11 7.18 18.00 21.38
CA GLU A 11 8.43 18.48 20.83
C GLU A 11 8.62 18.03 19.37
N HIS A 12 8.27 16.77 19.06
CA HIS A 12 8.30 16.24 17.69
C HIS A 12 7.33 16.99 16.78
N LEU A 13 6.10 17.23 17.22
CA LEU A 13 5.08 17.95 16.47
C LEU A 13 5.49 19.40 16.20
N ALA A 14 6.00 20.10 17.22
CA ALA A 14 6.52 21.45 17.06
C ALA A 14 7.74 21.52 16.11
N ALA A 15 8.65 20.53 16.18
CA ALA A 15 9.78 20.44 15.27
C ALA A 15 9.33 20.19 13.82
N ALA A 16 8.37 19.28 13.59
CA ALA A 16 7.82 19.02 12.27
C ALA A 16 7.11 20.25 11.68
N HIS A 17 6.37 21.00 12.50
CA HIS A 17 5.72 22.24 12.05
C HIS A 17 6.75 23.29 11.58
N ARG A 18 7.87 23.46 12.30
CA ARG A 18 8.95 24.36 11.86
C ARG A 18 9.66 23.85 10.60
N ALA A 19 9.91 22.54 10.53
CA ALA A 19 10.56 21.91 9.38
C ALA A 19 9.73 22.01 8.09
N PHE A 20 8.43 22.09 8.18
CA PHE A 20 7.57 22.27 7.01
C PHE A 20 7.87 23.59 6.28
N ARG A 21 8.12 24.68 7.01
CA ARG A 21 8.52 25.96 6.40
C ARG A 21 9.84 25.81 5.65
N PHE A 22 10.83 25.15 6.27
CA PHE A 22 12.12 24.87 5.62
C PHE A 22 11.93 24.06 4.33
N LEU A 23 11.14 22.97 4.36
CA LEU A 23 10.89 22.15 3.16
C LEU A 23 10.13 22.91 2.07
N SER A 24 9.27 23.85 2.44
CA SER A 24 8.57 24.71 1.48
C SER A 24 9.49 25.64 0.71
N ASP A 25 10.66 25.97 1.29
CA ASP A 25 11.68 26.82 0.67
C ASP A 25 12.74 26.00 -0.10
N THR A 26 12.69 24.65 -0.04
CA THR A 26 13.61 23.79 -0.80
C THR A 26 13.12 23.59 -2.23
N THR A 27 14.09 23.59 -3.17
CA THR A 27 13.79 23.20 -4.56
C THR A 27 13.53 21.70 -4.69
N ILE A 28 12.86 21.29 -5.77
CA ILE A 28 12.65 19.87 -6.08
C ILE A 28 13.98 19.12 -6.26
N GLN A 29 15.00 19.79 -6.82
CA GLN A 29 16.36 19.23 -6.99
C GLN A 29 17.04 18.96 -5.63
N GLN A 30 16.91 19.89 -4.68
CA GLN A 30 17.45 19.69 -3.33
C GLN A 30 16.76 18.52 -2.62
N ARG A 31 15.43 18.42 -2.73
CA ARG A 31 14.70 17.28 -2.16
C ARG A 31 15.09 15.96 -2.82
N ALA A 32 15.22 15.93 -4.15
CA ALA A 32 15.68 14.74 -4.87
C ALA A 32 17.09 14.31 -4.44
N ALA A 33 18.02 15.26 -4.31
CA ALA A 33 19.38 14.99 -3.83
C ALA A 33 19.38 14.36 -2.43
N PHE A 34 18.57 14.87 -1.51
CA PHE A 34 18.37 14.27 -0.19
C PHE A 34 17.83 12.83 -0.30
N MET A 35 16.84 12.61 -1.16
CA MET A 35 16.23 11.28 -1.34
C MET A 35 17.21 10.26 -1.94
N TYR A 36 18.07 10.67 -2.88
CA TYR A 36 19.16 9.83 -3.39
C TYR A 36 20.15 9.48 -2.30
N ALA A 37 20.54 10.46 -1.47
CA ALA A 37 21.47 10.22 -0.34
C ALA A 37 20.89 9.24 0.68
N VAL A 38 19.58 9.28 0.95
CA VAL A 38 18.91 8.26 1.80
C VAL A 38 19.01 6.87 1.17
N ALA A 39 18.75 6.74 -0.15
CA ALA A 39 18.91 5.47 -0.85
C ALA A 39 20.33 4.91 -0.75
N ASP A 40 21.33 5.76 -0.98
CA ASP A 40 22.76 5.39 -0.92
C ASP A 40 23.17 5.00 0.50
N ARG A 41 22.63 5.68 1.52
CA ARG A 41 22.90 5.33 2.92
C ARG A 41 22.26 4.00 3.32
N ILE A 42 21.04 3.69 2.87
CA ILE A 42 20.42 2.37 3.06
C ILE A 42 21.26 1.28 2.39
N GLU A 43 21.77 1.53 1.19
CA GLU A 43 22.59 0.57 0.45
C GLU A 43 23.89 0.22 1.20
N GLN A 44 24.49 1.20 1.87
CA GLN A 44 25.73 1.06 2.67
C GLN A 44 25.55 0.33 3.99
N LEU A 45 24.31 0.13 4.47
CA LEU A 45 24.08 -0.63 5.70
C LEU A 45 24.54 -2.08 5.54
N ASP A 46 25.24 -2.57 6.54
CA ASP A 46 25.74 -3.94 6.62
C ASP A 46 24.61 -4.96 6.87
N ASP A 47 24.99 -6.23 7.03
CA ASP A 47 24.05 -7.32 7.27
C ASP A 47 23.37 -7.25 8.64
N GLN A 48 23.82 -6.39 9.55
CA GLN A 48 23.19 -6.22 10.87
C GLN A 48 21.71 -5.83 10.74
N LEU A 49 21.36 -4.99 9.75
CA LEU A 49 19.98 -4.65 9.46
C LEU A 49 19.13 -5.90 9.14
N LEU A 50 19.65 -6.78 8.29
CA LEU A 50 18.95 -8.01 7.87
C LEU A 50 18.82 -9.00 9.03
N ILE A 51 19.88 -9.15 9.83
CA ILE A 51 19.92 -10.03 11.01
C ILE A 51 18.91 -9.55 12.05
N THR A 52 18.87 -8.22 12.31
CA THR A 52 17.93 -7.63 13.26
C THR A 52 16.49 -7.83 12.80
N ALA A 53 16.20 -7.54 11.54
CA ALA A 53 14.86 -7.71 10.98
C ALA A 53 14.42 -9.18 10.98
N HIS A 54 15.32 -10.11 10.67
CA HIS A 54 15.04 -11.55 10.76
C HIS A 54 14.68 -11.98 12.20
N ALA A 55 15.46 -11.53 13.17
CA ALA A 55 15.21 -11.85 14.57
C ALA A 55 13.86 -11.32 15.10
N GLU A 56 13.43 -10.15 14.64
CA GLU A 56 12.18 -9.53 15.05
C GLU A 56 10.93 -10.05 14.29
N THR A 57 11.11 -10.52 13.04
CA THR A 57 9.97 -10.82 12.14
C THR A 57 9.91 -12.26 11.65
N SER A 58 10.91 -13.08 11.94
CA SER A 58 11.07 -14.44 11.38
C SER A 58 11.12 -14.49 9.84
N LEU A 59 11.18 -13.36 9.15
CA LEU A 59 11.26 -13.32 7.68
C LEU A 59 12.62 -13.88 7.21
N PRO A 60 12.66 -14.70 6.15
CA PRO A 60 13.91 -15.24 5.62
C PRO A 60 14.88 -14.12 5.18
N LEU A 61 16.17 -14.30 5.44
CA LEU A 61 17.20 -13.31 5.07
C LEU A 61 17.19 -12.97 3.57
N THR A 62 16.93 -13.97 2.71
CA THR A 62 16.82 -13.75 1.25
C THR A 62 15.67 -12.84 0.88
N ARG A 63 14.52 -12.96 1.56
CA ARG A 63 13.40 -12.06 1.39
C ARG A 63 13.74 -10.64 1.86
N LEU A 64 14.34 -10.52 3.03
CA LEU A 64 14.76 -9.23 3.60
C LEU A 64 15.80 -8.53 2.72
N GLN A 65 16.74 -9.27 2.14
CA GLN A 65 17.68 -8.73 1.16
C GLN A 65 16.98 -8.18 -0.09
N GLY A 66 16.02 -8.92 -0.62
CA GLY A 66 15.18 -8.44 -1.75
C GLY A 66 14.35 -7.20 -1.37
N GLU A 67 13.82 -7.15 -0.14
CA GLU A 67 13.06 -6.01 0.35
C GLU A 67 13.94 -4.77 0.58
N LYS A 68 15.18 -4.94 1.09
CA LYS A 68 16.17 -3.85 1.18
C LYS A 68 16.45 -3.26 -0.21
N ALA A 69 16.73 -4.11 -1.20
CA ALA A 69 16.97 -3.67 -2.58
C ALA A 69 15.75 -2.95 -3.17
N ARG A 70 14.54 -3.46 -2.93
CA ARG A 70 13.29 -2.79 -3.31
C ARG A 70 13.15 -1.42 -2.67
N THR A 71 13.46 -1.28 -1.38
CA THR A 71 13.36 -0.01 -0.65
C THR A 71 14.32 1.03 -1.24
N ILE A 72 15.57 0.64 -1.53
CA ILE A 72 16.55 1.49 -2.22
C ILE A 72 16.02 1.94 -3.58
N GLY A 73 15.53 1.00 -4.40
CA GLY A 73 14.94 1.28 -5.71
C GLY A 73 13.75 2.24 -5.62
N GLN A 74 12.92 2.11 -4.59
CA GLN A 74 11.77 2.97 -4.33
C GLN A 74 12.18 4.41 -4.05
N TRP A 75 13.16 4.65 -3.17
CA TRP A 75 13.72 5.97 -2.92
C TRP A 75 14.30 6.60 -4.19
N ARG A 76 15.08 5.85 -4.98
CA ARG A 76 15.67 6.34 -6.24
C ARG A 76 14.60 6.67 -7.29
N THR A 77 13.58 5.82 -7.43
CA THR A 77 12.49 6.05 -8.40
C THR A 77 11.67 7.28 -8.03
N TYR A 78 11.39 7.47 -6.74
CA TYR A 78 10.65 8.64 -6.27
C TYR A 78 11.52 9.92 -6.37
N ALA A 79 12.80 9.85 -6.03
CA ALA A 79 13.74 10.97 -6.21
C ALA A 79 13.78 11.45 -7.66
N LEU A 80 13.84 10.53 -8.62
CA LEU A 80 13.81 10.86 -10.05
C LEU A 80 12.51 11.57 -10.46
N ALA A 81 11.36 11.12 -9.95
CA ALA A 81 10.08 11.76 -10.23
C ALA A 81 9.99 13.16 -9.61
N VAL A 82 10.55 13.33 -8.40
CA VAL A 82 10.67 14.63 -7.71
C VAL A 82 11.56 15.58 -8.52
N GLU A 83 12.75 15.13 -8.88
CA GLU A 83 13.74 15.91 -9.66
C GLU A 83 13.17 16.41 -11.00
N LYS A 84 12.39 15.58 -11.68
CA LYS A 84 11.71 15.94 -12.95
C LYS A 84 10.47 16.81 -12.75
N GLY A 85 10.05 17.08 -11.54
CA GLY A 85 8.86 17.89 -11.24
C GLY A 85 7.54 17.30 -11.75
N ILE A 86 7.45 15.97 -11.96
CA ILE A 86 6.27 15.32 -12.57
C ILE A 86 4.97 15.61 -11.81
N TYR A 87 5.03 15.69 -10.46
CA TYR A 87 3.85 15.90 -9.61
C TYR A 87 3.61 17.38 -9.26
N VAL A 88 4.51 18.29 -9.65
CA VAL A 88 4.32 19.74 -9.44
C VAL A 88 3.09 20.22 -10.20
N ASP A 89 2.79 19.63 -11.34
CA ASP A 89 1.64 19.97 -12.21
C ASP A 89 1.54 21.48 -12.48
N ALA A 90 2.68 22.12 -12.82
CA ALA A 90 2.76 23.55 -13.06
C ALA A 90 1.92 23.95 -14.29
N LYS A 91 0.95 24.84 -14.09
CA LYS A 91 0.06 25.38 -15.13
C LYS A 91 0.08 26.90 -15.11
N ILE A 92 0.24 27.51 -16.28
CA ILE A 92 0.35 28.94 -16.49
C ILE A 92 -0.63 29.34 -17.58
N ASP A 93 -1.65 30.11 -17.22
CA ASP A 93 -2.55 30.78 -18.16
C ASP A 93 -2.22 32.28 -18.11
N LYS A 94 -1.63 32.79 -19.20
CA LYS A 94 -1.16 34.17 -19.29
C LYS A 94 -2.34 35.15 -19.38
N ALA A 95 -2.14 36.36 -18.86
CA ALA A 95 -3.10 37.44 -19.00
C ALA A 95 -3.43 37.75 -20.45
N ASP A 96 -4.70 37.98 -20.77
CA ASP A 96 -5.18 38.45 -22.05
C ASP A 96 -6.18 39.61 -21.78
N PRO A 97 -5.70 40.87 -21.71
CA PRO A 97 -6.56 42.01 -21.40
C PRO A 97 -7.70 42.22 -22.42
N GLU A 98 -7.47 41.85 -23.70
CA GLU A 98 -8.50 41.99 -24.72
C GLU A 98 -9.70 41.07 -24.48
N LYS A 99 -9.42 39.90 -23.87
CA LYS A 99 -10.45 38.92 -23.47
C LYS A 99 -10.87 39.03 -22.01
N GLY A 100 -10.34 40.00 -21.27
CA GLY A 100 -10.57 40.14 -19.84
C GLY A 100 -10.00 39.02 -18.98
N LYS A 101 -8.95 38.31 -19.44
CA LYS A 101 -8.32 37.24 -18.70
C LYS A 101 -7.21 37.75 -17.78
N SER A 102 -7.19 37.26 -16.53
CA SER A 102 -6.10 37.47 -15.59
C SER A 102 -4.96 36.48 -15.80
N ASP A 103 -3.74 36.83 -15.37
CA ASP A 103 -2.65 35.87 -15.22
C ASP A 103 -2.98 34.90 -14.07
N LEU A 104 -3.07 33.59 -14.36
CA LEU A 104 -3.34 32.55 -13.39
C LEU A 104 -2.28 31.47 -13.50
N ARG A 105 -1.60 31.20 -12.39
CA ARG A 105 -0.57 30.17 -12.32
C ARG A 105 -0.85 29.23 -11.15
N LYS A 106 -0.71 27.94 -11.36
CA LYS A 106 -1.04 26.91 -10.38
C LYS A 106 0.05 25.85 -10.29
N LEU A 107 0.32 25.40 -9.07
CA LEU A 107 1.16 24.23 -8.81
C LEU A 107 0.61 23.42 -7.63
N ASN A 108 1.15 22.23 -7.43
CA ASN A 108 0.92 21.44 -6.24
C ASN A 108 2.01 21.67 -5.20
N LEU A 109 1.60 21.81 -3.94
CA LEU A 109 2.45 21.99 -2.76
C LEU A 109 2.17 20.90 -1.73
N GLY A 110 3.13 20.62 -0.85
CA GLY A 110 2.94 19.72 0.29
C GLY A 110 1.79 20.14 1.20
N ILE A 111 1.05 19.16 1.73
CA ILE A 111 -0.10 19.45 2.62
C ILE A 111 0.31 19.92 4.02
N GLY A 112 1.54 19.61 4.47
CA GLY A 112 2.07 19.88 5.81
C GLY A 112 2.58 18.64 6.52
N PRO A 113 2.81 18.67 7.84
CA PRO A 113 3.27 17.51 8.59
C PRO A 113 2.29 16.33 8.51
N VAL A 114 2.81 15.13 8.22
CA VAL A 114 2.02 13.89 8.12
C VAL A 114 2.44 12.86 9.15
N VAL A 115 1.48 12.09 9.64
CA VAL A 115 1.75 10.92 10.50
C VAL A 115 1.71 9.68 9.63
N ILE A 116 2.74 8.84 9.75
CA ILE A 116 2.83 7.56 9.03
C ILE A 116 2.88 6.41 10.02
N PHE A 117 2.01 5.43 9.82
CA PHE A 117 1.96 4.17 10.58
C PHE A 117 2.49 3.05 9.70
N GLY A 118 3.62 2.46 10.08
CA GLY A 118 4.26 1.39 9.32
C GLY A 118 3.54 0.05 9.45
N ALA A 119 3.67 -0.77 8.40
CA ALA A 119 3.19 -2.14 8.38
C ALA A 119 4.16 -3.09 9.11
N SER A 120 3.65 -4.23 9.62
CA SER A 120 4.47 -5.25 10.27
C SER A 120 5.16 -6.19 9.28
N ASN A 121 4.51 -6.49 8.15
CA ASN A 121 4.90 -7.54 7.21
C ASN A 121 5.94 -7.12 6.17
N PHE A 122 6.30 -5.83 6.12
CA PHE A 122 7.34 -5.26 5.28
C PHE A 122 8.18 -4.26 6.10
N PRO A 123 9.15 -4.74 6.89
CA PRO A 123 9.88 -3.91 7.86
C PRO A 123 10.77 -2.82 7.23
N PHE A 124 11.01 -2.87 5.92
CA PHE A 124 11.74 -1.84 5.18
C PHE A 124 10.85 -1.06 4.22
N ALA A 125 10.20 -1.75 3.26
CA ALA A 125 9.51 -1.12 2.14
C ALA A 125 8.22 -0.37 2.50
N PHE A 126 7.51 -0.81 3.55
CA PHE A 126 6.29 -0.19 4.06
C PHE A 126 6.39 0.21 5.54
N SER A 127 7.61 0.50 5.99
CA SER A 127 7.89 0.93 7.34
C SER A 127 8.68 2.23 7.36
N THR A 128 9.61 2.40 8.31
CA THR A 128 10.26 3.66 8.72
C THR A 128 10.84 4.48 7.57
N ALA A 129 11.72 3.91 6.77
CA ALA A 129 12.25 4.52 5.55
C ALA A 129 11.61 3.88 4.30
N GLY A 130 10.33 3.58 4.36
CA GLY A 130 9.58 2.98 3.26
C GLY A 130 8.96 4.01 2.32
N GLY A 131 8.05 3.52 1.45
CA GLY A 131 7.45 4.31 0.39
C GLY A 131 6.64 5.51 0.86
N ASP A 132 5.90 5.37 1.97
CA ASP A 132 5.11 6.48 2.51
C ASP A 132 6.00 7.62 3.00
N THR A 133 7.10 7.30 3.71
CA THR A 133 8.10 8.28 4.16
C THR A 133 8.78 8.95 2.96
N ALA A 134 9.22 8.17 1.97
CA ALA A 134 9.85 8.68 0.76
C ALA A 134 8.91 9.60 -0.03
N SER A 135 7.66 9.19 -0.23
CA SER A 135 6.67 9.98 -0.98
C SER A 135 6.25 11.26 -0.25
N ALA A 136 6.10 11.21 1.08
CA ALA A 136 5.77 12.39 1.88
C ALA A 136 6.90 13.43 1.86
N ILE A 137 8.16 13.01 2.07
CA ILE A 137 9.33 13.90 1.98
C ILE A 137 9.48 14.46 0.56
N GLY A 138 9.28 13.63 -0.47
CA GLY A 138 9.28 14.07 -1.87
C GLY A 138 8.23 15.14 -2.16
N ALA A 139 7.06 15.05 -1.54
CA ALA A 139 6.01 16.06 -1.61
C ALA A 139 6.34 17.36 -0.82
N GLY A 140 7.42 17.37 -0.03
CA GLY A 140 7.75 18.49 0.86
C GLY A 140 7.02 18.46 2.21
N CYS A 141 6.60 17.29 2.66
CA CYS A 141 5.90 17.09 3.94
C CYS A 141 6.83 16.48 4.99
N PRO A 142 6.99 17.11 6.17
CA PRO A 142 7.65 16.48 7.32
C PRO A 142 6.88 15.25 7.78
N VAL A 143 7.60 14.25 8.27
CA VAL A 143 7.09 12.95 8.67
C VAL A 143 7.25 12.74 10.17
N LEU A 144 6.14 12.39 10.83
CA LEU A 144 6.13 11.79 12.17
C LEU A 144 5.83 10.29 11.98
N PHE A 145 6.86 9.47 12.03
CA PHE A 145 6.71 8.04 11.82
C PHE A 145 6.43 7.33 13.13
N LYS A 146 5.23 6.75 13.26
CA LYS A 146 4.87 5.91 14.42
C LYS A 146 5.37 4.49 14.18
N ALA A 147 6.40 4.10 14.91
CA ALA A 147 7.03 2.79 14.79
C ALA A 147 6.06 1.64 15.11
N HIS A 148 6.15 0.57 14.31
CA HIS A 148 5.42 -0.66 14.60
C HIS A 148 6.12 -1.46 15.71
N PRO A 149 5.41 -1.92 16.75
CA PRO A 149 6.04 -2.59 17.89
C PRO A 149 6.68 -3.95 17.54
N ALA A 150 6.26 -4.60 16.47
CA ALA A 150 6.76 -5.93 16.09
C ALA A 150 8.20 -5.95 15.58
N HIS A 151 8.76 -4.81 15.14
CA HIS A 151 10.14 -4.72 14.61
C HIS A 151 10.79 -3.37 15.00
N LEU A 152 10.81 -3.09 16.29
CA LEU A 152 11.21 -1.78 16.81
C LEU A 152 12.70 -1.48 16.62
N GLN A 153 13.58 -2.47 16.76
CA GLN A 153 15.03 -2.28 16.55
C GLN A 153 15.34 -2.03 15.08
N THR A 154 14.72 -2.78 14.18
CA THR A 154 14.78 -2.53 12.73
C THR A 154 14.32 -1.12 12.39
N SER A 155 13.22 -0.68 13.00
CA SER A 155 12.67 0.67 12.82
C SER A 155 13.66 1.76 13.26
N ARG A 156 14.36 1.56 14.38
CA ARG A 156 15.42 2.47 14.87
C ARG A 156 16.59 2.57 13.90
N LEU A 157 17.12 1.43 13.44
CA LEU A 157 18.20 1.41 12.45
C LEU A 157 17.85 2.18 11.18
N MET A 158 16.62 2.04 10.70
CA MET A 158 16.14 2.78 9.53
C MET A 158 15.87 4.27 9.83
N ALA A 159 15.49 4.61 11.06
CA ALA A 159 15.35 6.00 11.50
C ALA A 159 16.71 6.70 11.58
N ASP A 160 17.75 5.99 12.06
CA ASP A 160 19.13 6.50 12.13
C ASP A 160 19.69 6.85 10.74
N VAL A 161 19.29 6.10 9.69
CA VAL A 161 19.63 6.47 8.30
C VAL A 161 19.10 7.86 7.97
N LEU A 162 17.82 8.10 8.21
CA LEU A 162 17.17 9.37 7.86
C LEU A 162 17.74 10.54 8.67
N THR A 163 17.96 10.35 9.97
CA THR A 163 18.54 11.39 10.84
C THR A 163 19.99 11.70 10.47
N THR A 164 20.80 10.69 10.14
CA THR A 164 22.17 10.87 9.69
C THR A 164 22.24 11.68 8.39
N VAL A 165 21.39 11.34 7.40
CA VAL A 165 21.38 12.09 6.14
C VAL A 165 20.88 13.52 6.34
N LEU A 166 19.90 13.75 7.24
CA LEU A 166 19.49 15.11 7.59
C LEU A 166 20.63 15.92 8.20
N ASP A 167 21.42 15.33 9.09
CA ASP A 167 22.61 15.98 9.69
C ASP A 167 23.70 16.25 8.64
N ASP A 168 23.97 15.29 7.73
CA ASP A 168 24.93 15.45 6.64
C ASP A 168 24.56 16.60 5.69
N PHE A 169 23.27 16.84 5.48
CA PHE A 169 22.76 17.96 4.68
C PHE A 169 22.65 19.28 5.47
N GLY A 170 22.84 19.24 6.78
CA GLY A 170 22.56 20.40 7.65
C GLY A 170 21.09 20.78 7.70
N TRP A 171 20.18 19.82 7.45
CA TRP A 171 18.76 20.03 7.41
C TRP A 171 18.11 19.82 8.78
N PRO A 172 16.96 20.50 9.07
CA PRO A 172 16.30 20.34 10.36
C PRO A 172 15.83 18.90 10.61
N LEU A 173 16.21 18.34 11.75
CA LEU A 173 15.78 16.99 12.17
C LEU A 173 14.25 16.85 12.29
N GLY A 174 13.50 17.95 12.34
CA GLY A 174 12.04 17.97 12.32
C GLY A 174 11.43 17.48 11.01
N ILE A 175 12.21 17.31 9.93
CA ILE A 175 11.74 16.74 8.65
C ILE A 175 11.35 15.28 8.83
N PHE A 176 12.08 14.54 9.67
CA PHE A 176 11.72 13.19 10.04
C PHE A 176 11.82 13.01 11.55
N ARG A 177 10.76 12.52 12.17
CA ARG A 177 10.73 12.21 13.61
C ARG A 177 10.22 10.79 13.83
N HIS A 178 11.01 9.98 14.49
CA HIS A 178 10.66 8.62 14.90
C HIS A 178 9.92 8.67 16.22
N VAL A 179 8.71 8.11 16.28
CA VAL A 179 7.85 8.11 17.46
C VAL A 179 7.57 6.67 17.89
N GLU A 180 7.98 6.35 19.09
CA GLU A 180 7.75 5.03 19.69
C GLU A 180 6.61 5.10 20.71
N GLY A 181 6.05 3.95 21.01
CA GLY A 181 5.08 3.78 22.11
C GLY A 181 4.10 2.66 21.83
N GLU A 182 3.64 2.07 22.90
CA GLU A 182 2.67 0.97 22.89
C GLU A 182 1.22 1.50 22.83
N GLY A 183 0.33 0.64 22.33
CA GLY A 183 -1.10 0.90 22.27
C GLY A 183 -1.51 1.99 21.30
N ASN A 184 -2.78 2.34 21.35
CA ASN A 184 -3.42 3.28 20.41
C ASN A 184 -3.33 4.75 20.87
N GLU A 185 -2.87 5.02 22.10
CA GLU A 185 -2.91 6.36 22.70
C GLU A 185 -2.07 7.37 21.94
N ILE A 186 -0.80 7.03 21.64
CA ILE A 186 0.10 7.92 20.90
C ILE A 186 -0.42 8.15 19.48
N GLY A 187 -0.89 7.09 18.82
CA GLY A 187 -1.49 7.21 17.48
C GLY A 187 -2.70 8.14 17.47
N THR A 188 -3.59 7.96 18.44
CA THR A 188 -4.77 8.83 18.63
C THR A 188 -4.37 10.28 18.90
N TYR A 189 -3.38 10.50 19.75
CA TYR A 189 -2.86 11.83 20.07
C TYR A 189 -2.29 12.53 18.84
N LEU A 190 -1.41 11.83 18.08
CA LEU A 190 -0.82 12.35 16.86
C LEU A 190 -1.88 12.73 15.83
N VAL A 191 -2.86 11.84 15.57
CA VAL A 191 -3.90 12.09 14.56
C VAL A 191 -4.80 13.26 14.95
N ASN A 192 -5.08 13.46 16.24
CA ASN A 192 -5.92 14.55 16.73
C ASN A 192 -5.20 15.91 16.79
N HIS A 193 -3.87 15.93 16.72
CA HIS A 193 -3.12 17.17 16.90
C HIS A 193 -3.28 18.12 15.70
N SER A 194 -3.54 19.41 15.95
CA SER A 194 -3.88 20.44 14.93
C SER A 194 -2.78 20.67 13.89
N SER A 195 -1.50 20.49 14.23
CA SER A 195 -0.38 20.64 13.30
C SER A 195 -0.27 19.50 12.28
N VAL A 196 -0.91 18.34 12.52
CA VAL A 196 -0.92 17.21 11.57
C VAL A 196 -1.93 17.48 10.46
N LYS A 197 -1.50 17.31 9.21
CA LYS A 197 -2.28 17.65 8.01
C LYS A 197 -2.63 16.45 7.13
N GLY A 198 -2.16 15.26 7.50
CA GLY A 198 -2.51 14.01 6.81
C GLY A 198 -2.02 12.78 7.56
N VAL A 199 -2.58 11.65 7.23
CA VAL A 199 -2.22 10.34 7.80
C VAL A 199 -1.99 9.35 6.66
N ALA A 200 -0.91 8.56 6.74
CA ALA A 200 -0.73 7.37 5.93
C ALA A 200 -0.69 6.13 6.82
N PHE A 201 -1.30 5.05 6.35
CA PHE A 201 -1.42 3.82 7.11
C PHE A 201 -1.42 2.62 6.16
N THR A 202 -0.71 1.57 6.52
CA THR A 202 -0.81 0.26 5.88
C THR A 202 -1.02 -0.80 6.96
N GLY A 203 -2.12 -1.56 6.87
CA GLY A 203 -2.44 -2.57 7.89
C GLY A 203 -3.87 -3.08 7.81
N SER A 204 -4.42 -3.52 8.95
CA SER A 204 -5.76 -4.11 9.01
C SER A 204 -6.88 -3.11 8.72
N PHE A 205 -8.01 -3.59 8.20
CA PHE A 205 -9.22 -2.79 8.02
C PHE A 205 -9.66 -2.09 9.31
N VAL A 206 -9.61 -2.79 10.44
CA VAL A 206 -10.02 -2.23 11.73
C VAL A 206 -9.14 -1.03 12.13
N GLY A 207 -7.81 -1.16 11.96
CA GLY A 207 -6.87 -0.09 12.27
C GLY A 207 -7.03 1.12 11.34
N GLY A 208 -7.07 0.89 10.02
CA GLY A 208 -7.23 1.96 9.03
C GLY A 208 -8.57 2.69 9.17
N LYS A 209 -9.66 1.94 9.38
CA LYS A 209 -10.99 2.50 9.61
C LYS A 209 -11.05 3.37 10.89
N ALA A 210 -10.41 2.91 11.97
CA ALA A 210 -10.35 3.68 13.22
C ALA A 210 -9.62 5.02 13.03
N LEU A 211 -8.48 5.03 12.34
CA LEU A 211 -7.74 6.25 12.03
C LEU A 211 -8.53 7.18 11.10
N PHE A 212 -9.19 6.62 10.08
CA PHE A 212 -10.05 7.38 9.18
C PHE A 212 -11.19 8.07 9.92
N ASP A 213 -11.90 7.33 10.79
CA ASP A 213 -13.00 7.90 11.58
C ASP A 213 -12.51 8.98 12.56
N LEU A 214 -11.34 8.76 13.19
CA LEU A 214 -10.73 9.71 14.10
C LEU A 214 -10.39 11.01 13.38
N ALA A 215 -9.72 10.94 12.23
CA ALA A 215 -9.31 12.09 11.44
C ALA A 215 -10.51 12.90 10.92
N ASN A 216 -11.62 12.23 10.57
CA ASN A 216 -12.85 12.87 10.11
C ASN A 216 -13.68 13.53 11.23
N ARG A 217 -13.46 13.15 12.50
CA ARG A 217 -14.12 13.75 13.67
C ARG A 217 -13.42 14.98 14.21
N ARG A 218 -12.24 15.32 13.69
CA ARG A 218 -11.52 16.54 14.08
C ARG A 218 -12.33 17.78 13.74
N GLU A 219 -12.11 18.87 14.47
CA GLU A 219 -12.64 20.20 14.13
C GLU A 219 -12.21 20.61 12.70
N GLU A 220 -10.94 20.37 12.35
CA GLU A 220 -10.43 20.47 10.98
C GLU A 220 -10.13 19.04 10.46
N PRO A 221 -11.03 18.40 9.69
CA PRO A 221 -10.78 17.07 9.12
C PRO A 221 -9.54 17.04 8.23
N ILE A 222 -8.81 15.94 8.26
CA ILE A 222 -7.62 15.73 7.44
C ILE A 222 -7.72 14.45 6.61
N PRO A 223 -7.05 14.38 5.44
CA PRO A 223 -7.03 13.17 4.63
C PRO A 223 -6.31 12.02 5.34
N VAL A 224 -6.84 10.83 5.14
CA VAL A 224 -6.24 9.56 5.57
C VAL A 224 -6.06 8.68 4.36
N PHE A 225 -4.84 8.34 4.05
CA PHE A 225 -4.44 7.43 2.97
C PHE A 225 -4.12 6.06 3.58
N ALA A 226 -5.18 5.30 3.85
CA ALA A 226 -5.05 3.97 4.43
C ALA A 226 -5.18 2.90 3.35
N GLU A 227 -4.19 2.01 3.29
CA GLU A 227 -4.26 0.71 2.62
C GLU A 227 -4.64 -0.32 3.68
N MET A 228 -5.74 -1.05 3.41
CA MET A 228 -6.35 -1.96 4.36
C MET A 228 -6.44 -3.38 3.78
N GLY A 229 -7.28 -4.24 4.34
CA GLY A 229 -7.42 -5.63 3.90
C GLY A 229 -8.04 -5.82 2.52
N SER A 230 -7.66 -6.90 1.85
CA SER A 230 -8.20 -7.32 0.55
C SER A 230 -8.16 -8.84 0.42
N VAL A 231 -9.18 -9.45 -0.17
CA VAL A 231 -9.19 -10.90 -0.46
C VAL A 231 -8.63 -11.23 -1.84
N ASN A 232 -8.34 -10.23 -2.66
CA ASN A 232 -7.69 -10.36 -3.97
C ASN A 232 -8.26 -11.49 -4.83
N PRO A 233 -9.54 -11.43 -5.22
CA PRO A 233 -10.24 -12.55 -5.83
C PRO A 233 -9.64 -12.91 -7.19
N ILE A 234 -9.59 -14.22 -7.47
CA ILE A 234 -9.25 -14.79 -8.77
C ILE A 234 -10.53 -15.37 -9.38
N PHE A 235 -10.97 -14.85 -10.52
CA PHE A 235 -12.07 -15.37 -11.32
C PHE A 235 -11.52 -16.32 -12.38
N VAL A 236 -11.77 -17.61 -12.24
CA VAL A 236 -11.30 -18.64 -13.18
C VAL A 236 -12.42 -19.02 -14.12
N PHE A 237 -12.22 -18.75 -15.40
CA PHE A 237 -13.22 -19.03 -16.44
C PHE A 237 -13.11 -20.46 -16.97
N PRO A 238 -14.22 -21.03 -17.47
CA PRO A 238 -14.30 -22.46 -17.75
C PRO A 238 -13.31 -22.99 -18.80
N GLU A 239 -13.09 -22.26 -19.90
CA GLU A 239 -12.20 -22.74 -20.96
C GLU A 239 -10.73 -22.85 -20.50
N LEU A 240 -10.25 -21.86 -19.74
CA LEU A 240 -8.89 -21.92 -19.18
C LEU A 240 -8.79 -23.05 -18.16
N LEU A 241 -9.80 -23.22 -17.30
CA LEU A 241 -9.81 -24.27 -16.30
C LEU A 241 -9.78 -25.66 -16.98
N ALA A 242 -10.51 -25.85 -18.08
CA ALA A 242 -10.51 -27.09 -18.85
C ALA A 242 -9.14 -27.36 -19.51
N GLN A 243 -8.45 -26.31 -19.95
CA GLN A 243 -7.14 -26.43 -20.62
C GLN A 243 -5.98 -26.68 -19.63
N ASP A 244 -5.98 -26.01 -18.48
CA ASP A 244 -4.78 -25.92 -17.64
C ASP A 244 -5.05 -25.91 -16.11
N ALA A 245 -6.00 -26.72 -15.67
CA ALA A 245 -6.35 -26.83 -14.26
C ALA A 245 -5.16 -27.16 -13.34
N GLU A 246 -4.19 -27.95 -13.82
CA GLU A 246 -3.04 -28.38 -13.03
C GLU A 246 -2.07 -27.23 -12.79
N THR A 247 -1.65 -26.52 -13.84
CA THR A 247 -0.74 -25.37 -13.70
C THR A 247 -1.37 -24.28 -12.86
N LEU A 248 -2.66 -24.04 -13.05
CA LEU A 248 -3.40 -23.05 -12.27
C LEU A 248 -3.44 -23.41 -10.77
N ALA A 249 -3.69 -24.68 -10.43
CA ALA A 249 -3.71 -25.14 -9.04
C ALA A 249 -2.35 -24.98 -8.37
N LYS A 250 -1.25 -25.36 -9.05
CA LYS A 250 0.12 -25.18 -8.56
C LYS A 250 0.47 -23.71 -8.36
N ALA A 251 0.15 -22.86 -9.33
CA ALA A 251 0.39 -21.42 -9.25
C ALA A 251 -0.42 -20.79 -8.11
N TYR A 252 -1.68 -21.19 -7.92
CA TYR A 252 -2.51 -20.71 -6.84
C TYR A 252 -1.93 -21.06 -5.47
N ILE A 253 -1.57 -22.33 -5.23
CA ILE A 253 -0.97 -22.75 -3.95
C ILE A 253 0.36 -22.06 -3.69
N SER A 254 1.22 -21.97 -4.70
CA SER A 254 2.51 -21.25 -4.57
C SER A 254 2.29 -19.78 -4.17
N SER A 255 1.29 -19.10 -4.75
CA SER A 255 0.96 -17.72 -4.42
C SER A 255 0.32 -17.60 -3.04
N LEU A 256 -0.63 -18.46 -2.71
CA LEU A 256 -1.37 -18.48 -1.44
C LEU A 256 -0.45 -18.68 -0.22
N THR A 257 0.58 -19.52 -0.38
CA THR A 257 1.48 -19.91 0.71
C THR A 257 2.78 -19.10 0.74
N LEU A 258 3.04 -18.26 -0.27
CA LEU A 258 4.21 -17.41 -0.33
C LEU A 258 4.31 -16.51 0.92
N GLY A 259 5.44 -16.61 1.64
CA GLY A 259 5.63 -15.85 2.87
C GLY A 259 4.55 -16.08 3.92
N VAL A 260 4.04 -17.31 3.97
CA VAL A 260 2.95 -17.72 4.88
C VAL A 260 1.65 -16.93 4.61
N GLY A 261 1.39 -16.56 3.35
CA GLY A 261 0.23 -15.77 2.96
C GLY A 261 0.19 -14.35 3.51
N GLN A 262 1.28 -13.84 4.07
CA GLN A 262 1.33 -12.52 4.73
C GLN A 262 1.63 -11.38 3.76
N PHE A 263 0.87 -11.32 2.66
CA PHE A 263 0.92 -10.26 1.66
C PHE A 263 -0.44 -9.58 1.53
N CYS A 264 -0.45 -8.26 1.37
CA CYS A 264 -1.69 -7.49 1.11
C CYS A 264 -2.40 -7.93 -0.18
N THR A 265 -1.66 -8.54 -1.12
CA THR A 265 -2.19 -9.10 -2.37
C THR A 265 -2.26 -10.63 -2.38
N ASN A 266 -2.35 -11.29 -1.21
CA ASN A 266 -2.54 -12.73 -1.14
C ASN A 266 -3.89 -13.15 -1.73
N PRO A 267 -3.97 -14.19 -2.62
CA PRO A 267 -5.22 -14.60 -3.28
C PRO A 267 -6.11 -15.43 -2.33
N GLY A 268 -6.78 -14.77 -1.39
CA GLY A 268 -7.65 -15.41 -0.39
C GLY A 268 -8.98 -15.92 -0.94
N LEU A 269 -9.36 -15.57 -2.17
CA LEU A 269 -10.64 -15.95 -2.77
C LEU A 269 -10.45 -16.40 -4.22
N LEU A 270 -10.98 -17.57 -4.58
CA LEU A 270 -11.02 -18.06 -5.94
C LEU A 270 -12.46 -18.42 -6.32
N ILE A 271 -12.96 -17.87 -7.42
CA ILE A 271 -14.32 -18.04 -7.91
C ILE A 271 -14.29 -18.78 -9.24
N THR A 272 -15.05 -19.86 -9.38
CA THR A 272 -15.13 -20.62 -10.64
C THR A 272 -16.44 -21.35 -10.77
N GLN A 273 -16.75 -21.82 -11.96
CA GLN A 273 -17.90 -22.68 -12.22
C GLN A 273 -17.60 -24.12 -11.78
N ARG A 274 -18.57 -24.77 -11.14
CA ARG A 274 -18.46 -26.19 -10.78
C ARG A 274 -18.43 -27.08 -12.01
N GLY A 275 -17.77 -28.24 -11.90
CA GLY A 275 -17.67 -29.21 -12.98
C GLY A 275 -16.47 -30.14 -12.80
N GLU A 276 -16.29 -31.06 -13.74
CA GLU A 276 -15.19 -32.04 -13.70
C GLU A 276 -13.80 -31.38 -13.70
N ASP A 277 -13.65 -30.30 -14.43
CA ASP A 277 -12.39 -29.56 -14.49
C ASP A 277 -12.05 -28.90 -13.16
N PHE A 278 -13.07 -28.41 -12.42
CA PHE A 278 -12.88 -27.90 -11.09
C PHE A 278 -12.53 -29.00 -10.09
N GLU A 279 -13.11 -30.19 -10.21
CA GLU A 279 -12.71 -31.34 -9.38
C GLU A 279 -11.26 -31.76 -9.69
N ARG A 280 -10.83 -31.71 -10.95
CA ARG A 280 -9.43 -31.94 -11.33
C ARG A 280 -8.49 -30.91 -10.69
N PHE A 281 -8.85 -29.62 -10.75
CA PHE A 281 -8.15 -28.54 -10.06
C PHE A 281 -8.02 -28.82 -8.56
N LYS A 282 -9.11 -29.17 -7.87
CA LYS A 282 -9.10 -29.47 -6.44
C LYS A 282 -8.24 -30.70 -6.08
N ASN A 283 -8.20 -31.70 -6.94
CA ASN A 283 -7.35 -32.88 -6.71
C ASN A 283 -5.87 -32.52 -6.73
N VAL A 284 -5.44 -31.71 -7.70
CA VAL A 284 -4.05 -31.20 -7.73
C VAL A 284 -3.78 -30.29 -6.54
N LEU A 285 -4.70 -29.40 -6.22
CA LEU A 285 -4.61 -28.50 -5.07
C LEU A 285 -4.41 -29.26 -3.75
N ARG A 286 -5.18 -30.35 -3.52
CA ARG A 286 -5.01 -31.23 -2.33
C ARG A 286 -3.60 -31.81 -2.27
N HIS A 287 -3.10 -32.31 -3.40
CA HIS A 287 -1.75 -32.87 -3.47
C HIS A 287 -0.67 -31.83 -3.16
N GLU A 288 -0.73 -30.68 -3.83
CA GLU A 288 0.27 -29.60 -3.65
C GLU A 288 0.22 -29.04 -2.22
N LEU A 289 -0.96 -28.80 -1.66
CA LEU A 289 -1.11 -28.22 -0.33
C LEU A 289 -0.63 -29.18 0.77
N SER A 290 -0.86 -30.49 0.62
CA SER A 290 -0.39 -31.50 1.59
C SER A 290 1.14 -31.56 1.69
N ALA A 291 1.86 -31.08 0.68
CA ALA A 291 3.31 -31.02 0.67
C ALA A 291 3.88 -29.68 1.20
N VAL A 292 3.00 -28.73 1.57
CA VAL A 292 3.42 -27.43 2.09
C VAL A 292 3.80 -27.55 3.55
N SER A 293 5.09 -27.40 3.82
CA SER A 293 5.60 -27.37 5.20
C SER A 293 5.23 -26.06 5.90
N PRO A 294 4.79 -26.15 7.16
CA PRO A 294 4.41 -24.97 7.94
C PRO A 294 5.61 -24.07 8.18
N GLN A 295 5.42 -22.78 8.02
CA GLN A 295 6.44 -21.78 8.23
C GLN A 295 6.01 -20.78 9.32
N PRO A 296 6.96 -20.14 10.02
CA PRO A 296 6.61 -19.17 11.07
C PRO A 296 5.98 -17.91 10.48
N MET A 297 4.92 -17.45 11.09
CA MET A 297 4.38 -16.10 10.88
C MET A 297 5.27 -15.06 11.58
N LEU A 298 5.10 -13.80 11.23
CA LEU A 298 5.92 -12.67 11.72
C LEU A 298 6.06 -12.62 13.24
N HIS A 299 4.96 -12.83 13.95
CA HIS A 299 4.91 -12.85 15.41
C HIS A 299 3.61 -13.52 15.91
N GLY A 300 3.58 -13.87 17.21
CA GLY A 300 2.46 -14.59 17.83
C GLY A 300 1.10 -13.92 17.64
N GLY A 301 1.04 -12.61 17.72
CA GLY A 301 -0.23 -11.88 17.56
C GLY A 301 -0.84 -12.03 16.15
N ILE A 302 -0.03 -12.10 15.08
CA ILE A 302 -0.55 -12.38 13.73
C ILE A 302 -1.07 -13.81 13.65
N LEU A 303 -0.35 -14.79 14.22
CA LEU A 303 -0.81 -16.17 14.27
C LEU A 303 -2.15 -16.31 15.02
N GLU A 304 -2.27 -15.66 16.18
CA GLU A 304 -3.53 -15.65 16.95
C GLU A 304 -4.70 -15.08 16.13
N HIS A 305 -4.48 -13.99 15.40
CA HIS A 305 -5.49 -13.41 14.51
C HIS A 305 -5.82 -14.33 13.34
N TYR A 306 -4.81 -14.96 12.73
CA TYR A 306 -5.01 -15.94 11.66
C TYR A 306 -5.86 -17.13 12.13
N GLU A 307 -5.48 -17.77 13.24
CA GLU A 307 -6.19 -18.92 13.78
C GLU A 307 -7.61 -18.56 14.24
N HIS A 308 -7.80 -17.39 14.84
CA HIS A 308 -9.11 -16.90 15.22
C HIS A 308 -10.01 -16.72 13.99
N ASN A 309 -9.55 -16.03 12.96
CA ASN A 309 -10.34 -15.76 11.76
C ASN A 309 -10.58 -17.03 10.93
N LYS A 310 -9.57 -17.91 10.82
CA LYS A 310 -9.72 -19.23 10.21
C LYS A 310 -10.80 -20.04 10.93
N HIS A 311 -10.75 -20.09 12.27
CA HIS A 311 -11.72 -20.82 13.08
C HIS A 311 -13.15 -20.29 12.89
N ARG A 312 -13.35 -18.97 12.85
CA ARG A 312 -14.67 -18.35 12.61
C ARG A 312 -15.32 -18.85 11.31
N LEU A 313 -14.52 -19.22 10.31
CA LEU A 313 -14.99 -19.77 9.05
C LEU A 313 -15.13 -21.29 9.11
N THR A 314 -14.10 -22.02 9.55
CA THR A 314 -14.06 -23.49 9.47
C THR A 314 -15.11 -24.22 10.32
N VAL A 315 -15.68 -23.57 11.34
CA VAL A 315 -16.77 -24.15 12.18
C VAL A 315 -18.17 -23.98 11.56
N ARG A 316 -18.28 -23.33 10.40
CA ARG A 316 -19.57 -23.06 9.76
C ARG A 316 -20.07 -24.26 8.95
N GLU A 317 -21.38 -24.47 8.94
CA GLU A 317 -22.02 -25.53 8.16
C GLU A 317 -22.13 -25.22 6.66
N ASP A 318 -21.99 -23.95 6.26
CA ASP A 318 -22.11 -23.48 4.88
C ASP A 318 -20.77 -23.46 4.11
N ILE A 319 -19.67 -23.95 4.73
CA ILE A 319 -18.39 -24.18 4.09
C ILE A 319 -17.88 -25.59 4.38
N SER A 320 -17.03 -26.11 3.50
CA SER A 320 -16.45 -27.45 3.60
C SER A 320 -14.95 -27.43 3.39
N PRO A 321 -14.19 -28.32 4.06
CA PRO A 321 -12.74 -28.41 3.86
C PRO A 321 -12.42 -28.99 2.49
N VAL A 322 -11.43 -28.41 1.80
CA VAL A 322 -10.87 -28.96 0.55
C VAL A 322 -9.52 -29.59 0.83
N ALA A 323 -8.62 -28.87 1.48
CA ALA A 323 -7.29 -29.35 1.80
C ALA A 323 -6.68 -28.55 2.96
N GLU A 324 -5.79 -29.20 3.68
CA GLU A 324 -4.94 -28.60 4.72
C GLU A 324 -3.48 -29.00 4.50
N GLY A 325 -2.57 -28.10 4.81
CA GLY A 325 -1.14 -28.36 4.85
C GLY A 325 -0.72 -29.12 6.11
N GLU A 326 0.57 -29.34 6.27
CA GLU A 326 1.12 -29.98 7.47
C GLU A 326 0.85 -29.11 8.71
N ILE A 327 0.66 -29.79 9.86
CA ILE A 327 0.49 -29.12 11.15
C ILE A 327 1.85 -28.62 11.65
N GLY A 328 1.92 -27.36 12.06
CA GLY A 328 3.11 -26.77 12.64
C GLY A 328 3.47 -27.42 13.99
N THR A 329 4.74 -27.71 14.20
CA THR A 329 5.27 -28.31 15.45
C THR A 329 6.13 -27.33 16.25
N SER A 330 6.43 -26.17 15.67
CA SER A 330 7.25 -25.10 16.27
C SER A 330 6.42 -23.84 16.53
N GLN A 331 7.00 -22.94 17.31
CA GLN A 331 6.36 -21.70 17.72
C GLN A 331 6.03 -20.81 16.48
N HIS A 332 4.84 -20.23 16.46
CA HIS A 332 4.32 -19.32 15.46
C HIS A 332 4.10 -19.88 14.05
N GLN A 333 4.19 -21.18 13.85
CA GLN A 333 3.95 -21.82 12.54
C GLN A 333 2.44 -21.88 12.23
N ALA A 334 2.07 -21.38 11.05
CA ALA A 334 0.70 -21.44 10.56
C ALA A 334 0.51 -22.66 9.61
N GLN A 335 -0.61 -23.33 9.76
CA GLN A 335 -1.06 -24.37 8.85
C GLN A 335 -1.83 -23.73 7.68
N ALA A 336 -1.44 -24.01 6.45
CA ALA A 336 -2.20 -23.59 5.28
C ALA A 336 -3.55 -24.33 5.19
N CYS A 337 -4.59 -23.63 4.76
CA CYS A 337 -5.94 -24.18 4.70
C CYS A 337 -6.70 -23.65 3.49
N VAL A 338 -7.39 -24.56 2.77
CA VAL A 338 -8.29 -24.20 1.68
C VAL A 338 -9.66 -24.81 1.95
N MET A 339 -10.68 -23.95 1.93
CA MET A 339 -12.08 -24.31 2.12
C MET A 339 -12.87 -24.04 0.84
N GLU A 340 -14.09 -24.58 0.75
CA GLU A 340 -15.00 -24.28 -0.35
C GLU A 340 -16.42 -23.95 0.14
N THR A 341 -17.14 -23.19 -0.68
CA THR A 341 -18.54 -22.86 -0.47
C THR A 341 -19.26 -22.68 -1.81
N SER A 342 -20.58 -22.65 -1.81
CA SER A 342 -21.37 -22.30 -2.99
C SER A 342 -21.47 -20.78 -3.17
N ALA A 343 -21.67 -20.31 -4.41
CA ALA A 343 -21.95 -18.89 -4.68
C ALA A 343 -23.18 -18.41 -3.90
N ARG A 344 -24.21 -19.24 -3.78
CA ARG A 344 -25.41 -18.92 -2.99
C ARG A 344 -25.08 -18.64 -1.52
N ASN A 345 -24.24 -19.47 -0.89
CA ASN A 345 -23.84 -19.26 0.50
C ASN A 345 -22.98 -18.01 0.63
N PHE A 346 -22.05 -17.81 -0.29
CA PHE A 346 -21.18 -16.63 -0.32
C PHE A 346 -22.00 -15.33 -0.42
N LEU A 347 -22.97 -15.28 -1.32
CA LEU A 347 -23.85 -14.12 -1.53
C LEU A 347 -24.72 -13.80 -0.30
N ASN A 348 -25.10 -14.81 0.49
CA ASN A 348 -25.95 -14.64 1.67
C ASN A 348 -25.18 -14.37 2.98
N ASN A 349 -23.86 -14.55 2.98
CA ASN A 349 -23.04 -14.46 4.19
C ASN A 349 -21.84 -13.52 4.02
N PRO A 350 -21.96 -12.23 4.36
CA PRO A 350 -20.90 -11.25 4.18
C PRO A 350 -19.55 -11.61 4.83
N ILE A 351 -19.57 -12.40 5.91
CA ILE A 351 -18.37 -12.88 6.60
C ILE A 351 -17.44 -13.69 5.67
N LEU A 352 -17.98 -14.36 4.65
CA LEU A 352 -17.20 -15.17 3.71
C LEU A 352 -16.36 -14.32 2.75
N SER A 353 -16.61 -13.01 2.70
CA SER A 353 -15.81 -12.03 1.96
C SER A 353 -14.79 -11.29 2.83
N GLU A 354 -14.68 -11.62 4.12
CA GLU A 354 -13.68 -11.02 5.01
C GLU A 354 -12.31 -11.65 4.81
N GLU A 355 -11.27 -10.85 4.92
CA GLU A 355 -9.88 -11.32 4.81
C GLU A 355 -9.48 -12.19 6.00
N VAL A 356 -8.87 -13.33 5.71
CA VAL A 356 -8.12 -14.13 6.69
C VAL A 356 -6.63 -13.98 6.36
N PHE A 357 -5.95 -13.05 7.03
CA PHE A 357 -4.56 -12.70 6.73
C PHE A 357 -3.61 -13.84 7.11
N GLY A 358 -3.16 -14.57 6.10
CA GLY A 358 -2.35 -15.78 6.23
C GLY A 358 -2.59 -16.76 5.07
N PRO A 359 -2.10 -18.01 5.16
CA PRO A 359 -2.19 -19.00 4.08
C PRO A 359 -3.58 -19.67 4.06
N PHE A 360 -4.63 -18.87 3.89
CA PHE A 360 -6.03 -19.30 3.82
C PHE A 360 -6.66 -18.93 2.47
N GLY A 361 -7.34 -19.90 1.85
CA GLY A 361 -8.08 -19.72 0.61
C GLY A 361 -9.52 -20.21 0.72
N LEU A 362 -10.47 -19.46 0.16
CA LEU A 362 -11.86 -19.85 0.00
C LEU A 362 -12.19 -20.02 -1.49
N LEU A 363 -12.61 -21.22 -1.88
CA LEU A 363 -13.09 -21.51 -3.24
C LEU A 363 -14.61 -21.31 -3.28
N VAL A 364 -15.09 -20.47 -4.20
CA VAL A 364 -16.52 -20.22 -4.41
C VAL A 364 -16.97 -20.91 -5.69
N GLN A 365 -17.87 -21.88 -5.54
CA GLN A 365 -18.43 -22.67 -6.63
C GLN A 365 -19.70 -22.02 -7.16
N CYS A 366 -19.70 -21.64 -8.44
CA CYS A 366 -20.86 -21.10 -9.15
C CYS A 366 -21.53 -22.19 -10.01
N ASP A 367 -22.86 -22.19 -10.07
CA ASP A 367 -23.62 -23.07 -10.95
C ASP A 367 -23.57 -22.59 -12.41
N SER A 368 -23.32 -21.30 -12.62
CA SER A 368 -23.29 -20.67 -13.93
C SER A 368 -22.44 -19.41 -13.95
N MET A 369 -22.16 -18.92 -15.17
CA MET A 369 -21.51 -17.62 -15.37
C MET A 369 -22.39 -16.44 -14.86
N ALA A 370 -23.71 -16.63 -14.80
CA ALA A 370 -24.62 -15.64 -14.21
C ALA A 370 -24.40 -15.51 -12.71
N GLU A 371 -24.29 -16.62 -11.97
CA GLU A 371 -23.92 -16.57 -10.55
C GLU A 371 -22.51 -15.99 -10.32
N MET A 372 -21.56 -16.27 -11.22
CA MET A 372 -20.23 -15.66 -11.16
C MET A 372 -20.31 -14.13 -11.32
N LEU A 373 -21.19 -13.63 -12.17
CA LEU A 373 -21.49 -12.21 -12.31
C LEU A 373 -22.13 -11.63 -11.05
N ASP A 374 -23.04 -12.36 -10.41
CA ASP A 374 -23.65 -11.94 -9.15
C ASP A 374 -22.60 -11.83 -8.04
N VAL A 375 -21.70 -12.81 -7.94
CA VAL A 375 -20.55 -12.76 -7.00
C VAL A 375 -19.67 -11.53 -7.29
N ALA A 376 -19.31 -11.30 -8.56
CA ALA A 376 -18.52 -10.13 -8.96
C ALA A 376 -19.22 -8.81 -8.58
N THR A 377 -20.51 -8.73 -8.79
CA THR A 377 -21.33 -7.54 -8.49
C THR A 377 -21.37 -7.23 -6.99
N GLN A 378 -21.47 -8.27 -6.15
CA GLN A 378 -21.56 -8.12 -4.69
C GLN A 378 -20.21 -7.85 -4.03
N LEU A 379 -19.08 -8.16 -4.68
CA LEU A 379 -17.75 -7.89 -4.12
C LEU A 379 -17.63 -6.42 -3.72
N ARG A 380 -17.00 -6.22 -2.56
CA ARG A 380 -16.57 -4.89 -2.11
C ARG A 380 -15.26 -4.52 -2.81
N GLY A 381 -14.76 -3.30 -2.59
CA GLY A 381 -13.48 -2.86 -3.16
C GLY A 381 -12.30 -3.74 -2.73
N GLN A 382 -11.39 -3.99 -3.66
CA GLN A 382 -10.22 -4.85 -3.55
C GLN A 382 -8.96 -4.12 -4.01
N LEU A 383 -7.79 -4.55 -3.56
CA LEU A 383 -6.52 -4.08 -4.12
C LEU A 383 -6.32 -4.64 -5.53
N THR A 384 -6.55 -5.94 -5.69
CA THR A 384 -6.40 -6.62 -6.98
C THR A 384 -7.58 -7.52 -7.28
N VAL A 385 -7.82 -7.73 -8.57
CA VAL A 385 -8.67 -8.80 -9.10
C VAL A 385 -7.89 -9.48 -10.22
N THR A 386 -7.89 -10.81 -10.25
CA THR A 386 -7.33 -11.58 -11.37
C THR A 386 -8.44 -12.20 -12.19
N ILE A 387 -8.35 -12.07 -13.51
CA ILE A 387 -9.15 -12.83 -14.49
C ILE A 387 -8.23 -13.89 -15.08
N ALA A 388 -8.51 -15.15 -14.74
CA ALA A 388 -7.85 -16.32 -15.30
C ALA A 388 -8.77 -16.91 -16.38
N ALA A 389 -8.48 -16.62 -17.66
CA ALA A 389 -9.36 -16.91 -18.78
C ALA A 389 -8.58 -17.09 -20.08
N THR A 390 -9.18 -17.77 -21.07
CA THR A 390 -8.78 -17.60 -22.45
C THR A 390 -9.24 -16.23 -22.97
N ILE A 391 -8.68 -15.75 -24.08
CA ILE A 391 -9.15 -14.51 -24.71
C ILE A 391 -10.64 -14.65 -25.12
N ALA A 392 -11.02 -15.81 -25.65
CA ALA A 392 -12.39 -16.09 -26.08
C ALA A 392 -13.36 -16.03 -24.90
N ASP A 393 -13.03 -16.67 -23.77
CA ASP A 393 -13.79 -16.61 -22.51
C ASP A 393 -13.97 -15.18 -22.03
N ALA A 394 -12.88 -14.41 -21.99
CA ALA A 394 -12.90 -13.03 -21.49
C ALA A 394 -13.79 -12.13 -22.39
N ILE A 395 -13.79 -12.33 -23.71
CA ILE A 395 -14.67 -11.62 -24.65
C ILE A 395 -16.13 -12.07 -24.46
N GLY A 396 -16.37 -13.39 -24.39
CA GLY A 396 -17.71 -13.98 -24.24
C GLY A 396 -18.42 -13.58 -22.95
N HIS A 397 -17.63 -13.31 -21.90
CA HIS A 397 -18.13 -12.93 -20.58
C HIS A 397 -17.67 -11.55 -20.14
N SER A 398 -17.57 -10.61 -21.09
CA SER A 398 -17.10 -9.23 -20.88
C SER A 398 -17.88 -8.48 -19.79
N SER A 399 -19.15 -8.83 -19.53
CA SER A 399 -19.93 -8.23 -18.45
C SER A 399 -19.31 -8.43 -17.06
N ILE A 400 -18.69 -9.59 -16.79
CA ILE A 400 -17.95 -9.84 -15.54
C ILE A 400 -16.71 -8.94 -15.48
N VAL A 401 -15.98 -8.85 -16.58
CA VAL A 401 -14.77 -7.99 -16.68
C VAL A 401 -15.13 -6.53 -16.41
N GLU A 402 -16.23 -6.03 -16.99
CA GLU A 402 -16.67 -4.65 -16.80
C GLU A 402 -17.03 -4.36 -15.34
N VAL A 403 -17.77 -5.25 -14.69
CA VAL A 403 -18.11 -5.12 -13.26
C VAL A 403 -16.84 -5.09 -12.39
N LEU A 404 -15.87 -5.95 -12.70
CA LEU A 404 -14.65 -6.08 -11.89
C LEU A 404 -13.71 -4.87 -12.00
N LYS A 405 -13.77 -4.08 -13.08
CA LYS A 405 -13.03 -2.82 -13.20
C LYS A 405 -13.38 -1.82 -12.10
N ASP A 406 -14.63 -1.81 -11.64
CA ASP A 406 -15.09 -0.94 -10.56
C ASP A 406 -14.76 -1.48 -9.15
N LYS A 407 -14.23 -2.70 -9.07
CA LYS A 407 -13.99 -3.40 -7.80
C LYS A 407 -12.54 -3.39 -7.34
N CYS A 408 -11.58 -2.96 -8.17
CA CYS A 408 -10.16 -3.06 -7.81
C CYS A 408 -9.33 -1.88 -8.31
N GLY A 409 -8.15 -1.73 -7.72
CA GLY A 409 -7.15 -0.80 -8.22
C GLY A 409 -6.31 -1.39 -9.34
N ARG A 410 -6.06 -2.71 -9.32
CA ARG A 410 -5.27 -3.43 -10.32
C ARG A 410 -6.00 -4.68 -10.78
N ILE A 411 -6.26 -4.78 -12.07
CA ILE A 411 -6.81 -5.98 -12.70
C ILE A 411 -5.69 -6.74 -13.42
N LEU A 412 -5.59 -8.05 -13.17
CA LEU A 412 -4.59 -8.93 -13.78
C LEU A 412 -5.28 -9.86 -14.79
N PHE A 413 -4.54 -10.26 -15.81
CA PHE A 413 -4.94 -11.30 -16.75
C PHE A 413 -3.94 -12.47 -16.69
N ASN A 414 -4.41 -13.65 -16.35
CA ASN A 414 -3.64 -14.90 -16.25
C ASN A 414 -2.37 -14.83 -15.36
N GLY A 415 -2.38 -14.00 -14.30
CA GLY A 415 -1.27 -13.87 -13.37
C GLY A 415 -1.71 -14.02 -11.92
N MET A 416 -0.80 -14.41 -11.04
CA MET A 416 -1.06 -14.40 -9.60
C MET A 416 -0.89 -12.99 -9.04
N PRO A 417 -1.74 -12.54 -8.10
CA PRO A 417 -1.75 -11.15 -7.64
C PRO A 417 -0.58 -10.80 -6.72
N THR A 418 0.07 -11.79 -6.12
CA THR A 418 1.13 -11.59 -5.12
C THR A 418 2.36 -10.96 -5.77
N GLY A 419 2.79 -9.84 -5.18
CA GLY A 419 3.90 -9.02 -5.68
C GLY A 419 3.43 -7.71 -6.31
N VAL A 420 4.20 -6.65 -6.07
CA VAL A 420 3.92 -5.29 -6.54
C VAL A 420 5.22 -4.65 -7.01
N GLU A 421 5.29 -4.28 -8.27
CA GLU A 421 6.45 -3.59 -8.85
C GLU A 421 6.42 -2.09 -8.53
N VAL A 422 7.61 -1.48 -8.39
CA VAL A 422 7.75 -0.04 -8.16
C VAL A 422 7.98 0.67 -9.51
N VAL A 423 6.89 0.90 -10.23
CA VAL A 423 6.90 1.51 -11.56
C VAL A 423 5.79 2.56 -11.71
N SER A 424 5.91 3.44 -12.70
CA SER A 424 4.97 4.56 -12.88
C SER A 424 3.53 4.13 -13.24
N ALA A 425 3.35 2.97 -13.87
CA ALA A 425 2.03 2.45 -14.22
C ALA A 425 1.37 1.62 -13.09
N MET A 426 2.02 1.50 -11.93
CA MET A 426 1.46 0.73 -10.82
C MET A 426 0.34 1.49 -10.13
N GLN A 427 -0.79 0.80 -9.94
CA GLN A 427 -1.85 1.21 -9.04
C GLN A 427 -1.95 0.17 -7.90
N HIS A 428 -1.36 0.50 -6.76
CA HIS A 428 -1.51 -0.25 -5.51
C HIS A 428 -2.40 0.54 -4.58
N GLY A 429 -3.66 0.26 -4.70
CA GLY A 429 -4.79 0.93 -4.08
C GLY A 429 -6.07 0.26 -4.53
N GLY A 430 -7.21 0.91 -4.38
CA GLY A 430 -8.50 0.37 -4.82
C GLY A 430 -9.69 1.02 -4.12
N PRO A 431 -10.91 0.68 -4.52
CA PRO A 431 -12.11 1.21 -3.88
C PRO A 431 -12.24 0.75 -2.42
N TYR A 432 -12.96 1.53 -1.63
CA TYR A 432 -13.29 1.15 -0.25
C TYR A 432 -14.01 -0.21 -0.18
N PRO A 433 -13.60 -1.14 0.71
CA PRO A 433 -12.77 -0.97 1.89
C PRO A 433 -11.28 -1.26 1.70
N ALA A 434 -10.79 -1.58 0.51
CA ALA A 434 -9.37 -1.85 0.31
C ALA A 434 -8.49 -0.63 0.63
N THR A 435 -8.96 0.57 0.26
CA THR A 435 -8.33 1.83 0.67
C THR A 435 -9.39 2.86 1.07
N THR A 436 -8.95 3.94 1.70
CA THR A 436 -9.82 5.08 2.03
C THR A 436 -10.04 6.04 0.87
N ASP A 437 -9.19 5.99 -0.17
CA ASP A 437 -9.31 6.85 -1.35
C ASP A 437 -8.75 6.15 -2.61
N ALA A 438 -9.66 5.72 -3.49
CA ALA A 438 -9.34 4.98 -4.71
C ALA A 438 -8.55 5.78 -5.77
N ARG A 439 -8.44 7.11 -5.62
CA ARG A 439 -7.74 7.98 -6.57
C ARG A 439 -6.24 7.88 -6.48
N PHE A 440 -5.71 7.30 -5.38
CA PHE A 440 -4.30 7.28 -5.07
C PHE A 440 -3.74 5.86 -5.03
N THR A 441 -2.43 5.79 -5.22
CA THR A 441 -1.63 4.57 -5.06
C THR A 441 -0.67 4.72 -3.88
N SER A 442 -0.36 3.62 -3.18
CA SER A 442 0.68 3.58 -2.14
C SER A 442 2.06 3.20 -2.69
N VAL A 443 2.15 2.71 -3.94
CA VAL A 443 3.38 2.25 -4.58
C VAL A 443 3.56 2.92 -5.95
N GLY A 444 4.82 3.18 -6.29
CA GLY A 444 5.20 3.90 -7.50
C GLY A 444 5.31 5.41 -7.30
N PRO A 445 5.88 6.14 -8.27
CA PRO A 445 6.14 7.59 -8.13
C PRO A 445 4.89 8.41 -7.86
N ASP A 446 3.74 7.96 -8.35
CA ASP A 446 2.46 8.63 -8.14
C ASP A 446 1.98 8.61 -6.67
N ALA A 447 2.62 7.83 -5.80
CA ALA A 447 2.37 7.84 -4.36
C ALA A 447 2.62 9.23 -3.72
N VAL A 448 3.50 10.05 -4.31
CA VAL A 448 3.77 11.43 -3.91
C VAL A 448 2.51 12.29 -3.94
N LYS A 449 1.60 12.04 -4.89
CA LYS A 449 0.37 12.83 -5.10
C LYS A 449 -0.58 12.84 -3.90
N ARG A 450 -0.51 11.82 -3.03
CA ARG A 450 -1.32 11.73 -1.80
C ARG A 450 -1.08 12.91 -0.86
N PHE A 451 0.15 13.43 -0.84
CA PHE A 451 0.58 14.43 0.12
C PHE A 451 0.65 15.85 -0.47
N LEU A 452 -0.09 16.09 -1.55
CA LEU A 452 -0.09 17.34 -2.27
C LEU A 452 -1.46 18.02 -2.24
N LYS A 453 -1.43 19.35 -2.29
CA LYS A 453 -2.62 20.20 -2.51
C LYS A 453 -2.32 21.26 -3.56
N PRO A 454 -3.28 21.63 -4.42
CA PRO A 454 -3.10 22.70 -5.40
C PRO A 454 -3.17 24.09 -4.73
N LEU A 455 -2.36 25.02 -5.28
CA LEU A 455 -2.44 26.45 -4.97
C LEU A 455 -2.37 27.25 -6.28
N ALA A 456 -3.29 28.19 -6.47
CA ALA A 456 -3.28 29.11 -7.60
C ALA A 456 -2.86 30.51 -7.17
N PHE A 457 -2.03 31.17 -7.99
CA PHE A 457 -1.60 32.56 -7.89
C PHE A 457 -2.30 33.36 -8.99
N GLN A 458 -2.93 34.48 -8.64
CA GLN A 458 -3.58 35.34 -9.61
C GLN A 458 -2.95 36.74 -9.61
N ASN A 459 -2.47 37.19 -10.78
CA ASN A 459 -1.83 38.49 -10.99
C ASN A 459 -0.60 38.74 -10.09
N TRP A 460 0.15 37.70 -9.76
CA TRP A 460 1.37 37.83 -8.96
C TRP A 460 2.55 38.26 -9.82
N PRO A 461 3.41 39.18 -9.30
CA PRO A 461 4.69 39.50 -9.97
C PRO A 461 5.57 38.26 -10.11
N ASP A 462 6.19 38.11 -11.29
CA ASP A 462 6.99 36.90 -11.62
C ASP A 462 8.09 36.61 -10.58
N GLN A 463 8.76 37.66 -10.08
CA GLN A 463 9.84 37.54 -9.09
C GLN A 463 9.39 37.04 -7.71
N LEU A 464 8.09 37.10 -7.42
CA LEU A 464 7.49 36.64 -6.16
C LEU A 464 6.86 35.23 -6.27
N LEU A 465 6.87 34.66 -7.46
CA LEU A 465 6.36 33.31 -7.71
C LEU A 465 7.40 32.24 -7.34
N PRO A 466 6.97 31.05 -6.91
CA PRO A 466 7.85 29.88 -6.87
C PRO A 466 8.57 29.66 -8.21
N GLU A 467 9.79 29.16 -8.17
CA GLU A 467 10.63 28.96 -9.38
C GLU A 467 9.93 28.08 -10.44
N GLU A 468 9.10 27.14 -10.00
CA GLU A 468 8.30 26.26 -10.85
C GLU A 468 7.30 27.05 -11.75
N LEU A 469 6.89 28.22 -11.33
CA LEU A 469 5.89 29.07 -12.03
C LEU A 469 6.48 30.31 -12.71
N GLN A 470 7.77 30.61 -12.51
CA GLN A 470 8.41 31.77 -13.12
C GLN A 470 8.53 31.63 -14.64
N GLU A 471 8.44 32.74 -15.35
CA GLU A 471 8.42 32.78 -16.83
C GLU A 471 9.57 32.03 -17.47
N LEU A 472 10.79 32.21 -16.95
CA LEU A 472 12.04 31.63 -17.50
C LEU A 472 12.20 30.13 -17.24
N ASN A 473 11.33 29.47 -16.45
CA ASN A 473 11.47 28.06 -16.08
C ASN A 473 12.86 27.70 -15.53
N PRO A 474 13.35 28.35 -14.46
CA PRO A 474 14.72 28.18 -13.99
C PRO A 474 15.02 26.73 -13.57
N LEU A 475 14.02 25.96 -13.18
CA LEU A 475 14.17 24.55 -12.79
C LEU A 475 14.15 23.59 -14.00
N GLY A 476 13.85 24.08 -15.20
CA GLY A 476 13.77 23.23 -16.38
C GLY A 476 12.77 22.08 -16.20
N ILE A 477 11.53 22.33 -15.81
CA ILE A 477 10.48 21.29 -15.62
C ILE A 477 9.43 21.38 -16.71
N THR A 478 8.77 20.25 -16.95
CA THR A 478 7.59 20.22 -17.84
C THR A 478 6.45 21.03 -17.24
N ARG A 479 5.87 21.94 -18.04
CA ARG A 479 4.76 22.83 -17.63
C ARG A 479 3.69 22.88 -18.72
N MET A 480 2.48 23.19 -18.33
CA MET A 480 1.41 23.58 -19.28
C MET A 480 1.33 25.09 -19.34
N VAL A 481 1.49 25.69 -20.51
CA VAL A 481 1.36 27.14 -20.73
C VAL A 481 0.28 27.40 -21.76
N ASP A 482 -0.76 28.15 -21.41
CA ASP A 482 -1.93 28.44 -22.25
C ASP A 482 -2.53 27.18 -22.90
N GLY A 483 -2.65 26.11 -22.11
CA GLY A 483 -3.20 24.82 -22.53
C GLY A 483 -2.27 23.92 -23.33
N VAL A 484 -1.02 24.32 -23.57
CA VAL A 484 -0.01 23.54 -24.31
C VAL A 484 1.11 23.05 -23.39
N TYR A 485 1.41 21.76 -23.42
CA TYR A 485 2.56 21.23 -22.69
C TYR A 485 3.88 21.67 -23.33
N GLN A 486 4.74 22.24 -22.50
CA GLN A 486 6.12 22.56 -22.82
C GLN A 486 7.01 21.48 -22.21
N TYR A 487 7.54 20.61 -23.06
CA TYR A 487 8.54 19.60 -22.69
C TYR A 487 9.94 20.21 -22.77
N ILE A 488 10.82 19.69 -21.95
CA ILE A 488 12.22 20.11 -21.92
C ILE A 488 13.02 19.26 -22.88
#